data_bd7a09518cbe1ae7436aa5137d540baa
#
_entry.id   bd7a09518cbe1ae7436aa5137d540baa
#
_cell.length_a   1.000
_cell.length_b   1.000
_cell.length_c   1.000
_cell.angle_alpha   90.00
_cell.angle_beta   90.00
_cell.angle_gamma   90.00
#
_symmetry.space_group_name_H-M   'P 1'
#
loop_
_entity.id
_entity.type
_entity.pdbx_description
1 polymer ?
#
loop_
_entity_poly.entity_id
_entity_poly.type
_entity_poly.pdbx_seq_one_letter_code
_entity_poly.pdbx_strand_id
1 'polypeptide(L)'
;MSRSSSFAGLILAAGESSRMGRDKALLPWPPTEGIPQGTFLSAAIGSLELSTDFIVVVAGANEAAIAPVAYASGASIAINPDPSRGQFSSLQIGLHEILNRGRDAAIITLIDRPPASTATVQTLRDAFDAALPEVWAVVPEFSGKHGHPYIAGREMIEQFLREPPTGNARDVEHRCQGHIQYLPIDDPCVALNINTPGEYAALMAKSS
;
A
#
# COMPACT_ATOMS: atom_id res chain seq x y z
N MET A 1 -21.48 13.15 -12.56
CA MET A 1 -21.87 12.58 -11.24
C MET A 1 -20.58 12.26 -10.51
N SER A 2 -20.39 12.80 -9.31
CA SER A 2 -19.24 12.43 -8.46
C SER A 2 -19.26 10.93 -8.18
N ARG A 3 -18.13 10.23 -8.34
CA ARG A 3 -17.98 8.85 -7.87
C ARG A 3 -18.14 8.86 -6.34
N SER A 4 -19.09 8.14 -5.82
CA SER A 4 -19.15 7.83 -4.40
C SER A 4 -18.48 6.46 -4.21
N SER A 5 -17.15 6.43 -4.29
CA SER A 5 -16.41 5.19 -4.14
C SER A 5 -16.30 4.82 -2.66
N SER A 6 -16.53 3.55 -2.35
CA SER A 6 -16.24 2.98 -1.04
C SER A 6 -14.83 2.40 -1.06
N PHE A 7 -13.97 2.89 -0.18
CA PHE A 7 -12.55 2.57 -0.18
C PHE A 7 -12.17 1.54 0.88
N ALA A 8 -11.27 0.63 0.53
CA ALA A 8 -10.55 -0.18 1.49
C ALA A 8 -9.05 0.07 1.40
N GLY A 9 -8.34 -0.02 2.53
CA GLY A 9 -6.89 -0.02 2.57
C GLY A 9 -6.33 -1.40 2.28
N LEU A 10 -5.24 -1.46 1.51
CA LEU A 10 -4.51 -2.70 1.23
C LEU A 10 -3.02 -2.51 1.48
N ILE A 11 -2.47 -3.29 2.41
CA ILE A 11 -1.05 -3.26 2.75
C ILE A 11 -0.44 -4.62 2.39
N LEU A 12 0.54 -4.64 1.47
CA LEU A 12 1.24 -5.87 1.10
C LEU A 12 2.46 -6.06 2.01
N ALA A 13 2.41 -7.05 2.89
CA ALA A 13 3.41 -7.34 3.90
C ALA A 13 3.92 -8.80 3.88
N ALA A 14 3.61 -9.58 2.85
CA ALA A 14 3.95 -11.01 2.76
C ALA A 14 5.41 -11.30 2.40
N GLY A 15 6.25 -10.29 2.18
CA GLY A 15 7.66 -10.46 1.81
C GLY A 15 8.54 -10.86 2.99
N GLU A 16 9.56 -11.71 2.73
CA GLU A 16 10.45 -12.28 3.76
C GLU A 16 11.42 -11.29 4.42
N SER A 17 11.54 -10.05 3.90
CA SER A 17 12.48 -9.01 4.41
C SER A 17 13.95 -9.50 4.55
N SER A 18 14.37 -10.48 3.74
CA SER A 18 15.67 -11.18 3.88
C SER A 18 16.90 -10.26 3.93
N ARG A 19 16.92 -9.21 3.11
CA ARG A 19 18.00 -8.20 3.09
C ARG A 19 18.02 -7.28 4.31
N MET A 20 16.90 -7.14 5.00
CA MET A 20 16.78 -6.34 6.22
C MET A 20 17.25 -7.12 7.46
N GLY A 21 17.25 -8.46 7.43
CA GLY A 21 17.59 -9.32 8.56
C GLY A 21 16.52 -9.38 9.66
N ARG A 22 15.45 -8.64 9.51
CA ARG A 22 14.24 -8.63 10.37
C ARG A 22 13.03 -8.18 9.58
N ASP A 23 11.83 -8.51 10.05
CA ASP A 23 10.60 -8.13 9.37
C ASP A 23 10.44 -6.60 9.32
N LYS A 24 10.27 -6.06 8.11
CA LYS A 24 10.09 -4.63 7.88
C LYS A 24 8.83 -4.09 8.55
N ALA A 25 7.77 -4.89 8.62
CA ALA A 25 6.52 -4.51 9.26
C ALA A 25 6.70 -4.13 10.74
N LEU A 26 7.70 -4.73 11.39
CA LEU A 26 7.99 -4.53 12.82
C LEU A 26 9.11 -3.52 13.08
N LEU A 27 9.64 -2.85 12.06
CA LEU A 27 10.61 -1.76 12.25
C LEU A 27 9.96 -0.60 13.01
N PRO A 28 10.67 0.04 13.98
CA PRO A 28 10.16 1.21 14.68
C PRO A 28 9.77 2.36 13.72
N TRP A 29 8.65 3.05 14.06
CA TRP A 29 8.20 4.24 13.35
C TRP A 29 7.43 5.19 14.29
N PRO A 30 7.62 6.53 14.28
CA PRO A 30 8.66 7.21 13.50
C PRO A 30 10.05 6.79 13.98
N PRO A 31 11.06 6.91 13.13
CA PRO A 31 12.43 6.53 13.50
C PRO A 31 13.12 7.60 14.37
N THR A 32 12.43 8.14 15.38
CA THR A 32 12.91 9.25 16.23
C THR A 32 13.04 8.78 17.68
N GLU A 33 14.22 9.02 18.31
CA GLU A 33 14.42 8.69 19.72
C GLU A 33 13.51 9.50 20.65
N GLY A 34 13.04 8.85 21.74
CA GLY A 34 12.26 9.52 22.80
C GLY A 34 10.77 9.69 22.50
N ILE A 35 10.28 9.33 21.33
CA ILE A 35 8.85 9.31 21.00
C ILE A 35 8.32 7.88 21.18
N PRO A 36 7.10 7.68 21.76
CA PRO A 36 6.47 6.36 21.75
C PRO A 36 6.40 5.83 20.33
N GLN A 37 7.15 4.76 20.08
CA GLN A 37 7.31 4.23 18.71
C GLN A 37 6.22 3.20 18.43
N GLY A 38 5.51 3.41 17.32
CA GLY A 38 4.78 2.35 16.64
C GLY A 38 5.72 1.48 15.80
N THR A 39 5.16 0.77 14.87
CA THR A 39 5.88 0.03 13.84
C THR A 39 5.56 0.59 12.45
N PHE A 40 6.34 0.22 11.45
CA PHE A 40 6.00 0.53 10.04
C PHE A 40 4.57 0.09 9.72
N LEU A 41 4.18 -1.11 10.18
CA LEU A 41 2.83 -1.63 9.93
C LEU A 41 1.76 -0.80 10.63
N SER A 42 1.90 -0.51 11.93
CA SER A 42 0.90 0.29 12.65
C SER A 42 0.78 1.70 12.08
N ALA A 43 1.89 2.31 11.66
CA ALA A 43 1.88 3.63 11.04
C ALA A 43 1.28 3.60 9.61
N ALA A 44 1.57 2.55 8.81
CA ALA A 44 0.95 2.37 7.51
C ALA A 44 -0.58 2.19 7.63
N ILE A 45 -1.05 1.42 8.63
CA ILE A 45 -2.47 1.29 8.93
C ILE A 45 -3.06 2.65 9.31
N GLY A 46 -2.46 3.36 10.27
CA GLY A 46 -2.94 4.67 10.71
C GLY A 46 -2.99 5.73 9.59
N SER A 47 -2.07 5.66 8.61
CA SER A 47 -2.09 6.58 7.48
C SER A 47 -3.30 6.40 6.55
N LEU A 48 -3.87 5.19 6.50
CA LEU A 48 -5.02 4.86 5.65
C LEU A 48 -6.37 4.95 6.38
N GLU A 49 -6.38 4.90 7.71
CA GLU A 49 -7.58 4.75 8.54
C GLU A 49 -8.68 5.78 8.24
N LEU A 50 -8.31 7.07 8.14
CA LEU A 50 -9.28 8.14 7.90
C LEU A 50 -9.82 8.18 6.47
N SER A 51 -9.20 7.45 5.55
CA SER A 51 -9.55 7.46 4.13
C SER A 51 -10.18 6.13 3.66
N THR A 52 -10.41 5.18 4.56
CA THR A 52 -10.90 3.83 4.22
C THR A 52 -11.92 3.32 5.23
N ASP A 53 -12.81 2.44 4.77
CA ASP A 53 -13.85 1.82 5.62
C ASP A 53 -13.28 0.65 6.45
N PHE A 54 -12.29 -0.03 5.92
CA PHE A 54 -11.50 -1.06 6.60
C PHE A 54 -10.14 -1.25 5.90
N ILE A 55 -9.23 -1.92 6.57
CA ILE A 55 -7.88 -2.19 6.06
C ILE A 55 -7.60 -3.69 6.09
N VAL A 56 -7.03 -4.19 4.99
CA VAL A 56 -6.54 -5.56 4.84
C VAL A 56 -5.02 -5.54 4.74
N VAL A 57 -4.36 -6.31 5.58
CA VAL A 57 -2.92 -6.58 5.51
C VAL A 57 -2.72 -7.97 4.92
N VAL A 58 -2.02 -8.08 3.79
CA VAL A 58 -1.66 -9.39 3.23
C VAL A 58 -0.35 -9.84 3.83
N ALA A 59 -0.42 -10.92 4.60
CA ALA A 59 0.72 -11.59 5.24
C ALA A 59 1.12 -12.85 4.47
N GLY A 60 2.33 -13.31 4.72
CA GLY A 60 2.86 -14.61 4.27
C GLY A 60 3.27 -15.47 5.47
N ALA A 61 4.46 -16.06 5.40
CA ALA A 61 5.03 -16.85 6.51
C ALA A 61 5.22 -16.06 7.81
N ASN A 62 5.22 -14.73 7.73
CA ASN A 62 5.36 -13.81 8.85
C ASN A 62 4.03 -13.48 9.57
N GLU A 63 2.92 -14.13 9.20
CA GLU A 63 1.57 -13.83 9.74
C GLU A 63 1.59 -13.82 11.26
N ALA A 64 2.10 -14.86 11.92
CA ALA A 64 2.11 -14.96 13.38
C ALA A 64 2.86 -13.81 14.08
N ALA A 65 3.86 -13.22 13.42
CA ALA A 65 4.63 -12.12 13.95
C ALA A 65 3.92 -10.76 13.82
N ILE A 66 3.20 -10.52 12.70
CA ILE A 66 2.60 -9.22 12.41
C ILE A 66 1.12 -9.13 12.80
N ALA A 67 0.42 -10.26 12.96
CA ALA A 67 -1.00 -10.31 13.29
C ALA A 67 -1.36 -9.53 14.57
N PRO A 68 -0.61 -9.62 15.68
CA PRO A 68 -0.90 -8.84 16.86
C PRO A 68 -0.91 -7.32 16.61
N VAL A 69 0.04 -6.83 15.80
CA VAL A 69 0.12 -5.41 15.44
C VAL A 69 -1.04 -5.01 14.53
N ALA A 70 -1.35 -5.82 13.51
CA ALA A 70 -2.44 -5.55 12.58
C ALA A 70 -3.79 -5.46 13.30
N TYR A 71 -4.10 -6.44 14.15
CA TYR A 71 -5.37 -6.46 14.89
C TYR A 71 -5.47 -5.34 15.93
N ALA A 72 -4.39 -5.04 16.66
CA ALA A 72 -4.36 -3.94 17.61
C ALA A 72 -4.53 -2.57 16.91
N SER A 73 -4.17 -2.47 15.65
CA SER A 73 -4.34 -1.26 14.82
C SER A 73 -5.65 -1.26 14.01
N GLY A 74 -6.59 -2.18 14.26
CA GLY A 74 -7.90 -2.21 13.62
C GLY A 74 -7.92 -2.79 12.19
N ALA A 75 -6.84 -3.39 11.71
CA ALA A 75 -6.79 -4.04 10.40
C ALA A 75 -7.12 -5.55 10.49
N SER A 76 -7.53 -6.13 9.36
CA SER A 76 -7.71 -7.57 9.20
C SER A 76 -6.53 -8.16 8.40
N ILE A 77 -6.29 -9.47 8.54
CA ILE A 77 -5.25 -10.18 7.80
C ILE A 77 -5.88 -11.07 6.74
N ALA A 78 -5.31 -11.04 5.53
CA ALA A 78 -5.46 -12.04 4.51
C ALA A 78 -4.11 -12.78 4.34
N ILE A 79 -4.14 -14.11 4.20
CA ILE A 79 -2.92 -14.91 4.12
C ILE A 79 -2.63 -15.26 2.66
N ASN A 80 -1.42 -14.94 2.19
CA ASN A 80 -0.90 -15.52 0.96
C ASN A 80 -0.22 -16.86 1.30
N PRO A 81 -0.79 -18.00 0.87
CA PRO A 81 -0.23 -19.31 1.18
C PRO A 81 1.07 -19.61 0.44
N ASP A 82 1.36 -18.87 -0.64
CA ASP A 82 2.56 -19.03 -1.46
C ASP A 82 3.12 -17.67 -1.92
N PRO A 83 3.81 -16.94 -1.02
CA PRO A 83 4.45 -15.65 -1.35
C PRO A 83 5.60 -15.79 -2.36
N SER A 84 6.12 -17.00 -2.58
CA SER A 84 7.20 -17.25 -3.55
C SER A 84 6.79 -16.96 -5.00
N ARG A 85 5.47 -16.93 -5.28
CA ARG A 85 4.88 -16.53 -6.56
C ARG A 85 5.06 -15.04 -6.86
N GLY A 86 5.60 -14.28 -5.91
CA GLY A 86 5.88 -12.86 -6.05
C GLY A 86 4.79 -11.94 -5.47
N GLN A 87 5.12 -10.66 -5.41
CA GLN A 87 4.27 -9.63 -4.81
C GLN A 87 2.89 -9.52 -5.48
N PHE A 88 2.80 -9.83 -6.78
CA PHE A 88 1.54 -9.75 -7.51
C PHE A 88 0.50 -10.74 -7.01
N SER A 89 0.92 -11.95 -6.60
CA SER A 89 -0.01 -12.91 -5.98
C SER A 89 -0.61 -12.37 -4.67
N SER A 90 0.18 -11.66 -3.86
CA SER A 90 -0.30 -11.01 -2.66
C SER A 90 -1.27 -9.87 -2.97
N LEU A 91 -0.99 -9.08 -4.01
CA LEU A 91 -1.91 -8.04 -4.49
C LEU A 91 -3.27 -8.63 -4.85
N GLN A 92 -3.30 -9.70 -5.64
CA GLN A 92 -4.56 -10.35 -6.05
C GLN A 92 -5.37 -10.88 -4.86
N ILE A 93 -4.71 -11.52 -3.89
CA ILE A 93 -5.37 -12.01 -2.66
C ILE A 93 -6.06 -10.85 -1.92
N GLY A 94 -5.35 -9.75 -1.71
CA GLY A 94 -5.91 -8.59 -1.03
C GLY A 94 -7.05 -7.95 -1.80
N LEU A 95 -6.94 -7.84 -3.13
CA LEU A 95 -7.98 -7.27 -3.99
C LEU A 95 -9.24 -8.15 -4.03
N HIS A 96 -9.09 -9.49 -4.05
CA HIS A 96 -10.24 -10.40 -3.91
C HIS A 96 -10.96 -10.19 -2.59
N GLU A 97 -10.23 -10.06 -1.49
CA GLU A 97 -10.82 -9.80 -0.16
C GLU A 97 -11.60 -8.49 -0.12
N ILE A 98 -11.07 -7.42 -0.75
CA ILE A 98 -11.72 -6.12 -0.83
C ILE A 98 -13.03 -6.19 -1.62
N LEU A 99 -13.02 -6.82 -2.81
CA LEU A 99 -14.23 -6.97 -3.61
C LEU A 99 -15.26 -7.86 -2.92
N ASN A 100 -14.84 -8.95 -2.24
CA ASN A 100 -15.71 -9.84 -1.49
C ASN A 100 -16.44 -9.13 -0.34
N ARG A 101 -15.81 -8.11 0.24
CA ARG A 101 -16.41 -7.24 1.27
C ARG A 101 -17.20 -6.07 0.69
N GLY A 102 -17.42 -6.04 -0.64
CA GLY A 102 -18.27 -5.06 -1.31
C GLY A 102 -17.67 -3.67 -1.42
N ARG A 103 -16.34 -3.55 -1.52
CA ARG A 103 -15.69 -2.27 -1.82
C ARG A 103 -15.26 -2.19 -3.28
N ASP A 104 -15.32 -0.96 -3.82
CA ASP A 104 -15.12 -0.69 -5.25
C ASP A 104 -13.79 -0.04 -5.55
N ALA A 105 -13.06 0.38 -4.53
CA ALA A 105 -11.74 0.98 -4.67
C ALA A 105 -10.79 0.55 -3.55
N ALA A 106 -9.51 0.45 -3.88
CA ALA A 106 -8.44 0.12 -2.94
C ALA A 106 -7.39 1.23 -2.90
N ILE A 107 -6.97 1.63 -1.70
CA ILE A 107 -5.76 2.43 -1.46
C ILE A 107 -4.65 1.44 -1.10
N ILE A 108 -3.69 1.29 -2.00
CA ILE A 108 -2.71 0.20 -1.98
C ILE A 108 -1.34 0.73 -1.59
N THR A 109 -0.71 0.15 -0.58
CA THR A 109 0.67 0.43 -0.21
C THR A 109 1.47 -0.84 0.07
N LEU A 110 2.79 -0.69 0.13
CA LEU A 110 3.75 -1.76 0.36
C LEU A 110 4.46 -1.52 1.68
N ILE A 111 4.74 -2.59 2.41
CA ILE A 111 5.42 -2.50 3.72
C ILE A 111 6.90 -2.09 3.62
N ASP A 112 7.48 -2.06 2.45
CA ASP A 112 8.83 -1.56 2.22
C ASP A 112 8.86 -0.06 1.85
N ARG A 113 7.73 0.62 1.92
CA ARG A 113 7.60 2.07 1.76
C ARG A 113 7.43 2.75 3.12
N PRO A 114 8.06 3.91 3.34
CA PRO A 114 7.73 4.73 4.50
C PRO A 114 6.22 5.02 4.49
N PRO A 115 5.54 4.97 5.65
CA PRO A 115 4.15 5.38 5.74
C PRO A 115 3.95 6.80 5.19
N ALA A 116 3.05 6.96 4.22
CA ALA A 116 2.70 8.27 3.69
C ALA A 116 1.95 9.10 4.75
N SER A 117 1.99 10.43 4.62
CA SER A 117 1.19 11.28 5.49
C SER A 117 -0.31 11.09 5.20
N THR A 118 -1.15 11.28 6.22
CA THR A 118 -2.62 11.28 6.06
C THR A 118 -3.06 12.32 5.02
N ALA A 119 -2.39 13.46 4.95
CA ALA A 119 -2.66 14.50 3.96
C ALA A 119 -2.38 14.02 2.53
N THR A 120 -1.28 13.28 2.32
CA THR A 120 -0.95 12.66 1.02
C THR A 120 -2.05 11.68 0.60
N VAL A 121 -2.47 10.80 1.52
CA VAL A 121 -3.55 9.82 1.25
C VAL A 121 -4.86 10.53 0.89
N GLN A 122 -5.23 11.57 1.65
CA GLN A 122 -6.44 12.35 1.39
C GLN A 122 -6.38 13.06 0.03
N THR A 123 -5.24 13.64 -0.33
CA THR A 123 -5.05 14.30 -1.64
C THR A 123 -5.26 13.31 -2.79
N LEU A 124 -4.74 12.08 -2.67
CA LEU A 124 -4.95 11.03 -3.67
C LEU A 124 -6.43 10.63 -3.77
N ARG A 125 -7.10 10.49 -2.63
CA ARG A 125 -8.53 10.18 -2.57
C ARG A 125 -9.38 11.25 -3.22
N ASP A 126 -9.14 12.52 -2.88
CA ASP A 126 -9.87 13.66 -3.45
C ASP A 126 -9.67 13.73 -4.97
N ALA A 127 -8.45 13.47 -5.45
CA ALA A 127 -8.17 13.42 -6.87
C ALA A 127 -8.92 12.27 -7.57
N PHE A 128 -9.02 11.09 -6.95
CA PHE A 128 -9.75 9.96 -7.50
C PHE A 128 -11.27 10.22 -7.53
N ASP A 129 -11.83 10.81 -6.45
CA ASP A 129 -13.27 11.14 -6.37
C ASP A 129 -13.66 12.23 -7.37
N ALA A 130 -12.73 13.14 -7.70
CA ALA A 130 -12.92 14.20 -8.69
C ALA A 130 -12.62 13.75 -10.13
N ALA A 131 -12.00 12.58 -10.32
CA ALA A 131 -11.57 12.11 -11.63
C ALA A 131 -12.76 11.73 -12.54
N LEU A 132 -12.52 11.79 -13.83
CA LEU A 132 -13.48 11.34 -14.83
C LEU A 132 -13.64 9.80 -14.80
N PRO A 133 -14.77 9.26 -15.27
CA PRO A 133 -15.03 7.81 -15.21
C PRO A 133 -13.99 6.93 -15.92
N GLU A 134 -13.30 7.45 -16.93
CA GLU A 134 -12.24 6.76 -17.64
C GLU A 134 -10.93 6.64 -16.86
N VAL A 135 -10.78 7.35 -15.76
CA VAL A 135 -9.64 7.19 -14.85
C VAL A 135 -9.92 6.03 -13.90
N TRP A 136 -9.12 4.97 -14.00
CA TRP A 136 -9.25 3.74 -13.21
C TRP A 136 -8.29 3.69 -12.02
N ALA A 137 -7.22 4.48 -12.08
CA ALA A 137 -6.25 4.57 -11.00
C ALA A 137 -5.67 5.98 -10.88
N VAL A 138 -5.29 6.36 -9.64
CA VAL A 138 -4.50 7.57 -9.34
C VAL A 138 -3.22 7.14 -8.66
N VAL A 139 -2.08 7.50 -9.26
CA VAL A 139 -0.74 7.12 -8.80
C VAL A 139 0.04 8.38 -8.45
N PRO A 140 0.61 8.50 -7.24
CA PRO A 140 1.42 9.65 -6.88
C PRO A 140 2.72 9.66 -7.67
N GLU A 141 3.16 10.86 -8.04
CA GLU A 141 4.44 11.08 -8.70
C GLU A 141 5.27 12.10 -7.90
N PHE A 142 6.53 11.77 -7.61
CA PHE A 142 7.51 12.67 -7.04
C PHE A 142 8.80 12.66 -7.88
N SER A 143 9.18 13.82 -8.41
CA SER A 143 10.38 13.98 -9.25
C SER A 143 10.46 12.97 -10.41
N GLY A 144 9.33 12.72 -11.10
CA GLY A 144 9.24 11.80 -12.23
C GLY A 144 9.24 10.32 -11.85
N LYS A 145 9.12 9.99 -10.56
CA LYS A 145 9.00 8.60 -10.06
C LYS A 145 7.62 8.34 -9.53
N HIS A 146 7.00 7.27 -9.99
CA HIS A 146 5.71 6.80 -9.50
C HIS A 146 5.86 6.14 -8.13
N GLY A 147 4.87 6.30 -7.26
CA GLY A 147 4.97 5.93 -5.86
C GLY A 147 3.78 5.21 -5.25
N HIS A 148 3.80 5.13 -3.93
CA HIS A 148 2.76 4.56 -3.08
C HIS A 148 2.47 5.51 -1.91
N PRO A 149 1.23 5.46 -1.34
CA PRO A 149 0.12 4.61 -1.79
C PRO A 149 -0.43 5.07 -3.14
N TYR A 150 -1.11 4.17 -3.86
CA TYR A 150 -1.88 4.54 -5.04
C TYR A 150 -3.32 4.04 -4.91
N ILE A 151 -4.23 4.62 -5.68
CA ILE A 151 -5.63 4.21 -5.70
C ILE A 151 -5.93 3.42 -6.96
N ALA A 152 -6.57 2.27 -6.80
CA ALA A 152 -7.14 1.47 -7.87
C ALA A 152 -8.66 1.37 -7.70
N GLY A 153 -9.42 1.83 -8.67
CA GLY A 153 -10.86 1.63 -8.76
C GLY A 153 -11.21 0.24 -9.27
N ARG A 154 -12.49 -0.11 -9.26
CA ARG A 154 -13.01 -1.43 -9.63
C ARG A 154 -12.47 -1.90 -10.98
N GLU A 155 -12.47 -1.05 -11.98
CA GLU A 155 -12.00 -1.39 -13.32
C GLU A 155 -10.54 -1.83 -13.32
N MET A 156 -9.68 -1.10 -12.59
CA MET A 156 -8.26 -1.45 -12.45
C MET A 156 -8.07 -2.72 -11.62
N ILE A 157 -8.83 -2.88 -10.55
CA ILE A 157 -8.83 -4.10 -9.73
C ILE A 157 -9.17 -5.32 -10.58
N GLU A 158 -10.21 -5.23 -11.41
CA GLU A 158 -10.60 -6.32 -12.30
C GLU A 158 -9.52 -6.66 -13.34
N GLN A 159 -8.76 -5.67 -13.84
CA GLN A 159 -7.63 -5.95 -14.72
C GLN A 159 -6.53 -6.74 -13.98
N PHE A 160 -6.18 -6.37 -12.76
CA PHE A 160 -5.23 -7.13 -11.96
C PHE A 160 -5.71 -8.57 -11.71
N LEU A 161 -6.99 -8.78 -11.44
CA LEU A 161 -7.55 -10.09 -11.11
C LEU A 161 -7.72 -11.02 -12.33
N ARG A 162 -7.72 -10.48 -13.55
CA ARG A 162 -7.76 -11.28 -14.80
C ARG A 162 -6.42 -11.92 -15.15
N GLU A 163 -5.33 -11.38 -14.62
CA GLU A 163 -4.00 -11.92 -14.90
C GLU A 163 -3.72 -13.18 -14.08
N PRO A 164 -2.89 -14.10 -14.60
CA PRO A 164 -2.42 -15.22 -13.81
C PRO A 164 -1.57 -14.73 -12.62
N PRO A 165 -1.59 -15.43 -11.48
CA PRO A 165 -0.82 -15.02 -10.29
C PRO A 165 0.71 -14.95 -10.49
N THR A 166 1.22 -15.51 -11.58
CA THR A 166 2.63 -15.41 -12.01
C THR A 166 2.91 -14.16 -12.84
N GLY A 167 1.89 -13.36 -13.16
CA GLY A 167 2.02 -12.08 -13.82
C GLY A 167 2.66 -11.01 -12.92
N ASN A 168 2.65 -9.78 -13.39
CA ASN A 168 3.10 -8.65 -12.58
C ASN A 168 2.21 -7.42 -12.77
N ALA A 169 2.15 -6.57 -11.73
CA ALA A 169 1.32 -5.37 -11.74
C ALA A 169 1.75 -4.38 -12.83
N ARG A 170 3.05 -4.25 -13.06
CA ARG A 170 3.61 -3.28 -14.03
C ARG A 170 3.12 -3.54 -15.46
N ASP A 171 2.99 -4.79 -15.88
CA ASP A 171 2.49 -5.12 -17.21
C ASP A 171 1.01 -4.75 -17.37
N VAL A 172 0.21 -4.94 -16.30
CA VAL A 172 -1.19 -4.51 -16.27
C VAL A 172 -1.27 -2.99 -16.33
N GLU A 173 -0.52 -2.29 -15.48
CA GLU A 173 -0.46 -0.83 -15.44
C GLU A 173 -0.04 -0.26 -16.80
N HIS A 174 0.95 -0.86 -17.46
CA HIS A 174 1.39 -0.41 -18.78
C HIS A 174 0.30 -0.55 -19.84
N ARG A 175 -0.44 -1.67 -19.84
CA ARG A 175 -1.59 -1.86 -20.76
C ARG A 175 -2.74 -0.90 -20.48
N CYS A 176 -2.92 -0.52 -19.21
CA CYS A 176 -3.99 0.39 -18.78
C CYS A 176 -3.51 1.85 -18.62
N GLN A 177 -2.33 2.20 -19.12
CA GLN A 177 -1.71 3.52 -18.92
C GLN A 177 -2.61 4.70 -19.29
N GLY A 178 -3.44 4.55 -20.32
CA GLY A 178 -4.41 5.58 -20.71
C GLY A 178 -5.53 5.84 -19.69
N HIS A 179 -5.66 4.98 -18.68
CA HIS A 179 -6.63 5.06 -17.59
C HIS A 179 -6.00 5.38 -16.22
N ILE A 180 -4.72 5.73 -16.22
CA ILE A 180 -3.98 6.09 -14.99
C ILE A 180 -3.73 7.59 -14.98
N GLN A 181 -4.19 8.24 -13.92
CA GLN A 181 -3.84 9.63 -13.63
C GLN A 181 -2.60 9.66 -12.73
N TYR A 182 -1.51 10.24 -13.20
CA TYR A 182 -0.33 10.51 -12.39
C TYR A 182 -0.51 11.87 -11.72
N LEU A 183 -0.44 11.89 -10.37
CA LEU A 183 -0.66 13.07 -9.57
C LEU A 183 0.67 13.54 -8.96
N PRO A 184 1.18 14.72 -9.35
CA PRO A 184 2.34 15.31 -8.69
C PRO A 184 2.06 15.55 -7.21
N ILE A 185 2.89 14.98 -6.33
CA ILE A 185 2.80 15.11 -4.86
C ILE A 185 4.14 15.59 -4.33
N ASP A 186 4.13 16.63 -3.52
CA ASP A 186 5.33 17.14 -2.85
C ASP A 186 5.61 16.37 -1.54
N ASP A 187 5.76 15.06 -1.66
CA ASP A 187 6.13 14.15 -0.57
C ASP A 187 7.13 13.12 -1.11
N PRO A 188 8.43 13.24 -0.76
CA PRO A 188 9.46 12.30 -1.23
C PRO A 188 9.23 10.86 -0.73
N CYS A 189 8.48 10.67 0.37
CA CYS A 189 8.22 9.34 0.93
C CYS A 189 7.45 8.45 -0.04
N VAL A 190 6.61 9.01 -0.92
CA VAL A 190 5.85 8.21 -1.89
C VAL A 190 6.75 7.43 -2.86
N ALA A 191 7.96 7.94 -3.15
CA ALA A 191 8.90 7.34 -4.09
C ALA A 191 10.05 6.56 -3.41
N LEU A 192 10.12 6.54 -2.07
CA LEU A 192 11.19 5.86 -1.33
C LEU A 192 10.91 4.36 -1.15
N ASN A 193 11.97 3.55 -1.15
CA ASN A 193 11.97 2.13 -0.75
C ASN A 193 12.95 1.93 0.41
N ILE A 194 12.56 1.13 1.39
CA ILE A 194 13.41 0.73 2.51
C ILE A 194 13.65 -0.79 2.43
N ASN A 195 14.78 -1.17 1.85
CA ASN A 195 15.13 -2.57 1.59
C ASN A 195 16.28 -3.08 2.43
N THR A 196 17.12 -2.17 2.96
CA THR A 196 18.33 -2.49 3.69
C THR A 196 18.40 -1.73 5.01
N PRO A 197 19.18 -2.23 6.02
CA PRO A 197 19.42 -1.49 7.26
C PRO A 197 20.03 -0.10 7.03
N GLY A 198 20.87 0.05 5.99
CA GLY A 198 21.46 1.35 5.65
C GLY A 198 20.44 2.37 5.15
N GLU A 199 19.48 1.96 4.32
CA GLU A 199 18.39 2.84 3.87
C GLU A 199 17.47 3.24 5.03
N TYR A 200 17.19 2.30 5.95
CA TYR A 200 16.44 2.59 7.17
C TYR A 200 17.21 3.60 8.07
N ALA A 201 18.51 3.38 8.30
CA ALA A 201 19.32 4.30 9.09
C ALA A 201 19.39 5.71 8.47
N ALA A 202 19.48 5.80 7.12
CA ALA A 202 19.44 7.09 6.42
C ALA A 202 18.09 7.80 6.55
N LEU A 203 16.98 7.06 6.63
CA LEU A 203 15.65 7.62 6.90
C LEU A 203 15.58 8.16 8.34
N MET A 204 16.13 7.43 9.31
CA MET A 204 16.21 7.87 10.72
C MET A 204 16.97 9.20 10.86
N ALA A 205 18.12 9.32 10.19
CA ALA A 205 18.95 10.52 10.26
C ALA A 205 18.29 11.79 9.68
N LYS A 206 17.32 11.65 8.78
CA LYS A 206 16.58 12.79 8.19
C LYS A 206 15.41 13.26 9.06
N SER A 207 14.97 12.43 10.01
CA SER A 207 13.81 12.70 10.87
C SER A 207 14.22 13.25 12.25
N SER A 208 15.53 13.37 12.51
CA SER A 208 16.15 13.98 13.68
C SER A 208 16.53 15.42 13.41
#